data_fcca822f9b5467547d34d51f3caf2230
#
_entry.id   fcca822f9b5467547d34d51f3caf2230
#
_cell.length_a   1.000
_cell.length_b   1.000
_cell.length_c   1.000
_cell.angle_alpha   90.00
_cell.angle_beta   90.00
_cell.angle_gamma   90.00
#
_symmetry.space_group_name_H-M   'P 1'
#
loop_
_entity.id
_entity.type
_entity.pdbx_description
1 polymer ?
#
loop_
_entity_poly.entity_id
_entity_poly.type
_entity_poly.pdbx_seq_one_letter_code
_entity_poly.pdbx_strand_id
1 'polypeptide(L)'
;MRLCIALVMVCLASACAPLRTYYAEGVSFATLEHDNTRCDVLALRDAPVATVVRQDPPRFVRRRHCDSSGQCVYRGGIWVPGEVYTVDVNADLRARVKGQCMADRGYRPVQIPTCPSGVADAAPPGRTTILPTLNENSCVIRNQNGSFQIVTRG
;
A
#
# COMPACT_ATOMS: atom_id res chain seq x y z
N MET A 1 -1.40 -1.39 30.95
CA MET A 1 -2.75 -1.60 30.39
C MET A 1 -3.11 -0.65 29.25
N ARG A 2 -2.86 0.66 29.32
CA ARG A 2 -3.15 1.65 28.26
C ARG A 2 -2.32 1.43 26.96
N LEU A 3 -1.07 0.99 27.09
CA LEU A 3 -0.17 0.74 25.95
C LEU A 3 -0.61 -0.49 25.12
N CYS A 4 -1.13 -1.53 25.78
CA CYS A 4 -1.63 -2.74 25.12
C CYS A 4 -2.92 -2.48 24.34
N ILE A 5 -3.78 -1.58 24.85
CA ILE A 5 -5.04 -1.21 24.18
C ILE A 5 -4.76 -0.42 22.91
N ALA A 6 -3.75 0.48 22.91
CA ALA A 6 -3.34 1.23 21.72
C ALA A 6 -2.74 0.31 20.64
N LEU A 7 -1.97 -0.71 21.03
CA LEU A 7 -1.37 -1.67 20.10
C LEU A 7 -2.44 -2.55 19.42
N VAL A 8 -3.48 -2.95 20.15
CA VAL A 8 -4.60 -3.75 19.61
C VAL A 8 -5.44 -2.94 18.64
N MET A 9 -5.65 -1.64 18.87
CA MET A 9 -6.39 -0.76 17.95
C MET A 9 -5.69 -0.57 16.60
N VAL A 10 -4.35 -0.53 16.57
CA VAL A 10 -3.57 -0.40 15.32
C VAL A 10 -3.65 -1.66 14.46
N CYS A 11 -3.73 -2.85 15.07
CA CYS A 11 -3.86 -4.11 14.33
C CYS A 11 -5.23 -4.29 13.64
N LEU A 12 -6.30 -3.69 14.17
CA LEU A 12 -7.65 -3.80 13.61
C LEU A 12 -7.86 -2.95 12.34
N ALA A 13 -7.06 -1.91 12.14
CA ALA A 13 -7.18 -1.04 10.96
C ALA A 13 -6.67 -1.69 9.66
N SER A 14 -5.82 -2.71 9.74
CA SER A 14 -5.23 -3.37 8.58
C SER A 14 -6.20 -4.30 7.84
N ALA A 15 -7.26 -4.77 8.49
CA ALA A 15 -8.22 -5.70 7.91
C ALA A 15 -9.16 -5.07 6.86
N CYS A 16 -9.29 -3.74 6.85
CA CYS A 16 -10.22 -3.01 5.97
C CYS A 16 -9.59 -2.48 4.68
N ALA A 17 -8.31 -2.76 4.41
CA ALA A 17 -7.66 -2.24 3.20
C ALA A 17 -8.23 -2.92 1.93
N PRO A 18 -8.65 -2.15 0.90
CA PRO A 18 -9.14 -2.71 -0.34
C PRO A 18 -8.05 -3.52 -1.06
N LEU A 19 -8.45 -4.51 -1.84
CA LEU A 19 -7.53 -5.23 -2.74
C LEU A 19 -7.22 -4.33 -3.93
N ARG A 20 -5.95 -3.95 -4.07
CA ARG A 20 -5.43 -3.26 -5.26
C ARG A 20 -4.73 -4.27 -6.14
N THR A 21 -5.19 -4.43 -7.37
CA THR A 21 -4.61 -5.39 -8.31
C THR A 21 -4.85 -4.93 -9.75
N TYR A 22 -4.18 -5.57 -10.68
CA TYR A 22 -4.55 -5.52 -12.09
C TYR A 22 -5.69 -6.52 -12.36
N TYR A 23 -6.53 -6.20 -13.33
CA TYR A 23 -7.73 -6.96 -13.62
C TYR A 23 -8.01 -7.00 -15.12
N ALA A 24 -8.31 -8.19 -15.62
CA ALA A 24 -8.95 -8.43 -16.92
C ALA A 24 -9.94 -9.58 -16.70
N GLU A 25 -11.19 -9.38 -17.15
CA GLU A 25 -12.25 -10.36 -16.95
C GLU A 25 -11.94 -11.69 -17.64
N GLY A 26 -12.24 -12.81 -16.98
CA GLY A 26 -12.04 -14.16 -17.51
C GLY A 26 -10.60 -14.65 -17.50
N VAL A 27 -9.63 -13.82 -17.13
CA VAL A 27 -8.23 -14.23 -17.04
C VAL A 27 -8.00 -15.05 -15.77
N SER A 28 -7.19 -16.11 -15.87
CA SER A 28 -6.81 -16.87 -14.68
C SER A 28 -5.89 -16.06 -13.78
N PHE A 29 -5.99 -16.28 -12.46
CA PHE A 29 -5.11 -15.64 -11.51
C PHE A 29 -3.63 -16.00 -11.75
N ALA A 30 -3.35 -17.22 -12.17
CA ALA A 30 -2.00 -17.65 -12.52
C ALA A 30 -1.43 -16.90 -13.73
N THR A 31 -2.26 -16.62 -14.74
CA THR A 31 -1.86 -15.81 -15.91
C THR A 31 -1.60 -14.36 -15.50
N LEU A 32 -2.47 -13.77 -14.66
CA LEU A 32 -2.27 -12.43 -14.12
C LEU A 32 -0.93 -12.32 -13.36
N GLU A 33 -0.60 -13.27 -12.47
CA GLU A 33 0.65 -13.28 -11.72
C GLU A 33 1.88 -13.40 -12.63
N HIS A 34 1.79 -14.27 -13.65
CA HIS A 34 2.84 -14.42 -14.64
C HIS A 34 3.08 -13.11 -15.41
N ASP A 35 2.02 -12.49 -15.93
CA ASP A 35 2.11 -11.23 -16.67
C ASP A 35 2.58 -10.07 -15.80
N ASN A 36 2.11 -10.00 -14.55
CA ASN A 36 2.54 -9.02 -13.57
C ASN A 36 4.06 -9.13 -13.32
N THR A 37 4.56 -10.35 -13.12
CA THR A 37 6.01 -10.60 -12.94
C THR A 37 6.81 -10.20 -14.18
N ARG A 38 6.33 -10.55 -15.38
CA ARG A 38 6.99 -10.14 -16.64
C ARG A 38 7.05 -8.62 -16.79
N CYS A 39 5.97 -7.92 -16.45
CA CYS A 39 5.93 -6.45 -16.48
C CYS A 39 6.81 -5.82 -15.42
N ASP A 40 6.98 -6.43 -14.25
CA ASP A 40 7.94 -5.99 -13.22
C ASP A 40 9.38 -6.11 -13.73
N VAL A 41 9.74 -7.25 -14.33
CA VAL A 41 11.08 -7.48 -14.91
C VAL A 41 11.36 -6.47 -16.03
N LEU A 42 10.40 -6.22 -16.93
CA LEU A 42 10.52 -5.23 -17.99
C LEU A 42 10.74 -3.83 -17.41
N ALA A 43 9.95 -3.44 -16.42
CA ALA A 43 10.03 -2.14 -15.79
C ALA A 43 11.37 -1.92 -15.06
N LEU A 44 11.91 -2.95 -14.41
CA LEU A 44 13.24 -2.91 -13.79
C LEU A 44 14.36 -2.81 -14.81
N ARG A 45 14.22 -3.46 -15.97
CA ARG A 45 15.19 -3.38 -17.06
C ARG A 45 15.23 -1.98 -17.67
N ASP A 46 14.05 -1.38 -17.95
CA ASP A 46 13.92 -0.13 -18.68
C ASP A 46 14.06 1.10 -17.76
N ALA A 47 13.78 0.93 -16.47
CA ALA A 47 13.93 1.94 -15.41
C ALA A 47 14.58 1.31 -14.17
N PRO A 48 15.89 1.00 -14.19
CA PRO A 48 16.58 0.37 -13.08
C PRO A 48 16.55 1.24 -11.83
N VAL A 49 16.75 0.63 -10.66
CA VAL A 49 16.88 1.36 -9.39
C VAL A 49 18.06 2.31 -9.48
N ALA A 50 17.80 3.60 -9.24
CA ALA A 50 18.81 4.66 -9.24
C ALA A 50 18.70 5.48 -7.94
N THR A 51 19.49 5.09 -6.95
CA THR A 51 19.46 5.70 -5.62
C THR A 51 20.34 6.93 -5.56
N VAL A 52 19.76 8.06 -5.13
CA VAL A 52 20.48 9.30 -4.81
C VAL A 52 20.31 9.64 -3.34
N VAL A 53 21.36 10.20 -2.74
CA VAL A 53 21.31 10.72 -1.37
C VAL A 53 20.80 12.15 -1.41
N ARG A 54 19.84 12.47 -0.54
CA ARG A 54 19.29 13.80 -0.33
C ARG A 54 19.42 14.17 1.13
N GLN A 55 19.47 15.46 1.40
CA GLN A 55 19.45 16.00 2.76
C GLN A 55 18.47 17.15 2.83
N ASP A 56 17.65 17.14 3.87
CA ASP A 56 16.76 18.27 4.17
C ASP A 56 17.58 19.49 4.61
N PRO A 57 17.08 20.70 4.40
CA PRO A 57 17.74 21.88 4.91
C PRO A 57 17.79 21.87 6.43
N PRO A 58 18.87 22.43 7.04
CA PRO A 58 18.97 22.53 8.49
C PRO A 58 17.84 23.40 9.05
N ARG A 59 17.32 23.03 10.21
CA ARG A 59 16.26 23.75 10.90
C ARG A 59 16.72 24.35 12.22
N PHE A 60 16.26 25.55 12.54
CA PHE A 60 16.54 26.18 13.82
C PHE A 60 15.53 25.69 14.86
N VAL A 61 16.03 25.04 15.91
CA VAL A 61 15.22 24.52 17.02
C VAL A 61 15.44 25.42 18.23
N ARG A 62 14.38 26.12 18.66
CA ARG A 62 14.40 26.96 19.86
C ARG A 62 14.50 26.08 21.11
N ARG A 63 15.34 26.47 22.06
CA ARG A 63 15.43 25.81 23.37
C ARG A 63 14.30 26.28 24.28
N ARG A 64 13.57 25.32 24.83
CA ARG A 64 12.58 25.56 25.87
C ARG A 64 13.29 25.53 27.24
N HIS A 65 13.14 26.60 28.00
CA HIS A 65 13.66 26.76 29.37
C HIS A 65 12.45 26.84 30.29
N CYS A 66 12.37 25.94 31.27
CA CYS A 66 11.28 25.93 32.25
C CYS A 66 11.87 26.19 33.63
N ASP A 67 11.20 27.00 34.43
CA ASP A 67 11.54 27.23 35.84
C ASP A 67 10.92 26.17 36.76
N SER A 68 11.21 26.25 38.05
CA SER A 68 10.70 25.31 39.05
C SER A 68 9.18 25.39 39.26
N SER A 69 8.54 26.48 38.82
CA SER A 69 7.09 26.65 38.86
C SER A 69 6.36 26.07 37.63
N GLY A 70 7.13 25.52 36.67
CA GLY A 70 6.58 24.96 35.41
C GLY A 70 6.32 26.00 34.33
N GLN A 71 6.68 27.28 34.55
CA GLN A 71 6.61 28.31 33.50
C GLN A 71 7.79 28.11 32.53
N CYS A 72 7.50 28.09 31.24
CA CYS A 72 8.48 27.84 30.21
C CYS A 72 8.57 29.00 29.23
N VAL A 73 9.79 29.43 28.96
CA VAL A 73 10.12 30.44 27.94
C VAL A 73 11.05 29.86 26.89
N TYR A 74 10.96 30.32 25.66
CA TYR A 74 11.89 29.94 24.60
C TYR A 74 13.04 30.96 24.56
N ARG A 75 14.25 30.50 24.88
CA ARG A 75 15.46 31.34 24.82
C ARG A 75 16.56 30.66 24.01
N GLY A 76 17.11 31.39 23.05
CA GLY A 76 18.14 30.87 22.18
C GLY A 76 17.64 29.70 21.32
N GLY A 77 18.56 28.96 20.78
CA GLY A 77 18.28 27.80 19.93
C GLY A 77 19.56 27.27 19.31
N ILE A 78 19.43 26.18 18.58
CA ILE A 78 20.51 25.55 17.82
C ILE A 78 20.03 25.22 16.41
N TRP A 79 20.94 25.29 15.46
CA TRP A 79 20.73 24.72 14.15
C TRP A 79 20.92 23.21 14.21
N VAL A 80 19.90 22.47 13.84
CA VAL A 80 19.94 21.01 13.74
C VAL A 80 20.07 20.66 12.25
N PRO A 81 21.07 19.85 11.86
CA PRO A 81 21.18 19.38 10.49
C PRO A 81 19.89 18.70 10.05
N GLY A 82 19.54 18.86 8.78
CA GLY A 82 18.42 18.14 8.20
C GLY A 82 18.71 16.64 8.10
N GLU A 83 17.64 15.86 7.99
CA GLU A 83 17.71 14.42 7.85
C GLU A 83 18.35 14.04 6.49
N VAL A 84 19.23 13.05 6.51
CA VAL A 84 19.84 12.46 5.30
C VAL A 84 19.04 11.22 4.93
N TYR A 85 18.54 11.16 3.71
CA TYR A 85 17.75 10.04 3.22
C TYR A 85 18.12 9.69 1.78
N THR A 86 17.71 8.50 1.35
CA THR A 86 17.91 8.02 -0.02
C THR A 86 16.61 7.97 -0.78
N VAL A 87 16.63 8.33 -2.06
CA VAL A 87 15.47 8.31 -2.95
C VAL A 87 15.83 7.56 -4.22
N ASP A 88 14.97 6.64 -4.64
CA ASP A 88 15.04 6.05 -5.98
C ASP A 88 14.37 7.00 -6.98
N VAL A 89 15.17 7.67 -7.79
CA VAL A 89 14.67 8.68 -8.75
C VAL A 89 13.93 8.07 -9.94
N ASN A 90 14.07 6.77 -10.18
CA ASN A 90 13.37 6.06 -11.24
C ASN A 90 12.10 5.35 -10.78
N ALA A 91 11.72 5.42 -9.49
CA ALA A 91 10.56 4.69 -8.95
C ALA A 91 9.26 5.00 -9.71
N ASP A 92 8.98 6.29 -9.97
CA ASP A 92 7.77 6.70 -10.69
C ASP A 92 7.80 6.32 -12.17
N LEU A 93 8.98 6.40 -12.82
CA LEU A 93 9.14 5.95 -14.20
C LEU A 93 8.89 4.45 -14.30
N ARG A 94 9.46 3.67 -13.39
CA ARG A 94 9.28 2.22 -13.31
C ARG A 94 7.82 1.84 -13.12
N ALA A 95 7.09 2.55 -12.24
CA ALA A 95 5.68 2.33 -12.05
C ALA A 95 4.86 2.58 -13.31
N ARG A 96 5.19 3.64 -14.09
CA ARG A 96 4.54 3.93 -15.37
C ARG A 96 4.84 2.87 -16.43
N VAL A 97 6.10 2.42 -16.56
CA VAL A 97 6.49 1.36 -17.50
C VAL A 97 5.75 0.07 -17.19
N LYS A 98 5.67 -0.32 -15.91
CA LYS A 98 4.86 -1.47 -15.48
C LYS A 98 3.38 -1.30 -15.84
N GLY A 99 2.80 -0.15 -15.53
CA GLY A 99 1.40 0.15 -15.85
C GLY A 99 1.09 0.05 -17.35
N GLN A 100 1.97 0.59 -18.19
CA GLN A 100 1.86 0.49 -19.65
C GLN A 100 1.94 -0.97 -20.12
N CYS A 101 2.92 -1.72 -19.64
CA CYS A 101 3.08 -3.15 -19.95
C CYS A 101 1.84 -3.97 -19.60
N MET A 102 1.19 -3.69 -18.45
CA MET A 102 -0.06 -4.35 -18.06
C MET A 102 -1.24 -3.92 -18.94
N ALA A 103 -1.33 -2.62 -19.26
CA ALA A 103 -2.39 -2.10 -20.13
C ALA A 103 -2.31 -2.70 -21.54
N ASP A 104 -1.12 -2.85 -22.10
CA ASP A 104 -0.87 -3.46 -23.44
C ASP A 104 -1.33 -4.94 -23.48
N ARG A 105 -1.44 -5.60 -22.30
CA ARG A 105 -1.99 -6.95 -22.14
C ARG A 105 -3.49 -6.98 -21.81
N GLY A 106 -4.15 -5.82 -21.85
CA GLY A 106 -5.58 -5.70 -21.59
C GLY A 106 -5.97 -5.62 -20.11
N TYR A 107 -5.00 -5.48 -19.20
CA TYR A 107 -5.29 -5.28 -17.79
C TYR A 107 -5.53 -3.80 -17.46
N ARG A 108 -6.39 -3.58 -16.48
CA ARG A 108 -6.61 -2.26 -15.86
C ARG A 108 -6.40 -2.33 -14.35
N PRO A 109 -5.88 -1.28 -13.70
CA PRO A 109 -5.80 -1.24 -12.25
C PRO A 109 -7.19 -1.12 -11.65
N VAL A 110 -7.48 -1.90 -10.61
CA VAL A 110 -8.75 -1.87 -9.87
C VAL A 110 -8.51 -1.85 -8.37
N GLN A 111 -9.51 -1.34 -7.65
CA GLN A 111 -9.61 -1.46 -6.20
C GLN A 111 -10.91 -2.16 -5.85
N ILE A 112 -10.81 -3.32 -5.21
CA ILE A 112 -11.98 -4.11 -4.80
C ILE A 112 -12.12 -3.95 -3.29
N PRO A 113 -13.25 -3.44 -2.77
CA PRO A 113 -13.44 -3.27 -1.34
C PRO A 113 -13.48 -4.61 -0.62
N THR A 114 -13.08 -4.63 0.65
CA THR A 114 -13.24 -5.81 1.51
C THR A 114 -14.72 -6.06 1.76
N CYS A 115 -15.14 -7.32 1.75
CA CYS A 115 -16.52 -7.68 2.06
C CYS A 115 -16.88 -7.33 3.52
N PRO A 116 -18.10 -6.86 3.79
CA PRO A 116 -18.63 -6.81 5.14
C PRO A 116 -18.60 -8.19 5.80
N SER A 117 -18.45 -8.25 7.13
CA SER A 117 -18.34 -9.51 7.87
C SER A 117 -19.49 -10.48 7.57
N GLY A 118 -20.73 -10.01 7.56
CA GLY A 118 -21.88 -10.85 7.25
C GLY A 118 -21.86 -11.50 5.85
N VAL A 119 -21.23 -10.84 4.87
CA VAL A 119 -21.03 -11.42 3.52
C VAL A 119 -19.87 -12.43 3.55
N ALA A 120 -18.79 -12.08 4.24
CA ALA A 120 -17.63 -12.95 4.35
C ALA A 120 -17.95 -14.25 5.11
N ASP A 121 -18.74 -14.16 6.18
CA ASP A 121 -19.13 -15.30 7.01
C ASP A 121 -20.15 -16.23 6.31
N ALA A 122 -21.00 -15.67 5.44
CA ALA A 122 -21.98 -16.43 4.68
C ALA A 122 -21.43 -17.07 3.40
N ALA A 123 -20.27 -16.58 2.92
CA ALA A 123 -19.68 -17.10 1.69
C ALA A 123 -19.06 -18.49 1.90
N PRO A 124 -19.29 -19.46 1.01
CA PRO A 124 -18.61 -20.74 1.10
C PRO A 124 -17.09 -20.54 0.98
N PRO A 125 -16.28 -21.34 1.70
CA PRO A 125 -14.83 -21.27 1.57
C PRO A 125 -14.38 -21.49 0.12
N GLY A 126 -13.50 -20.60 -0.38
CA GLY A 126 -13.04 -20.67 -1.74
C GLY A 126 -11.88 -19.73 -2.04
N ARG A 127 -11.39 -19.80 -3.27
CA ARG A 127 -10.40 -18.87 -3.81
C ARG A 127 -10.75 -18.50 -5.24
N THR A 128 -10.44 -17.28 -5.64
CA THR A 128 -10.58 -16.85 -7.04
C THR A 128 -9.43 -17.43 -7.87
N THR A 129 -9.76 -18.28 -8.81
CA THR A 129 -8.83 -18.87 -9.78
C THR A 129 -8.96 -18.23 -11.16
N ILE A 130 -10.14 -17.74 -11.49
CA ILE A 130 -10.45 -16.97 -12.70
C ILE A 130 -11.09 -15.66 -12.24
N LEU A 131 -10.65 -14.55 -12.79
CA LEU A 131 -11.17 -13.22 -12.44
C LEU A 131 -12.61 -13.08 -12.93
N PRO A 132 -13.60 -12.93 -12.03
CA PRO A 132 -15.01 -12.86 -12.41
C PRO A 132 -15.33 -11.46 -12.94
N THR A 133 -16.49 -11.30 -13.57
CA THR A 133 -17.06 -9.97 -13.88
C THR A 133 -17.19 -9.15 -12.61
N LEU A 134 -16.63 -7.94 -12.61
CA LEU A 134 -16.73 -6.99 -11.49
C LEU A 134 -17.90 -6.03 -11.70
N ASN A 135 -18.66 -5.79 -10.62
CA ASN A 135 -19.70 -4.78 -10.55
C ASN A 135 -19.64 -4.02 -9.21
N GLU A 136 -20.53 -3.08 -8.98
CA GLU A 136 -20.59 -2.26 -7.77
C GLU A 136 -20.78 -3.08 -6.46
N ASN A 137 -21.34 -4.28 -6.58
CA ASN A 137 -21.54 -5.19 -5.46
C ASN A 137 -20.38 -6.16 -5.25
N SER A 138 -19.34 -6.11 -6.09
CA SER A 138 -18.18 -6.99 -5.95
C SER A 138 -17.34 -6.58 -4.73
N CYS A 139 -16.94 -7.56 -3.92
CA CYS A 139 -16.05 -7.38 -2.78
C CYS A 139 -15.08 -8.56 -2.63
N VAL A 140 -14.04 -8.39 -1.84
CA VAL A 140 -13.00 -9.40 -1.64
C VAL A 140 -13.01 -9.94 -0.21
N ILE A 141 -12.88 -11.24 -0.08
CA ILE A 141 -12.60 -11.97 1.17
C ILE A 141 -11.13 -12.38 1.12
N ARG A 142 -10.36 -12.02 2.15
CA ARG A 142 -8.96 -12.44 2.29
C ARG A 142 -8.89 -13.70 3.14
N ASN A 143 -8.27 -14.74 2.62
CA ASN A 143 -8.06 -15.99 3.34
C ASN A 143 -6.79 -15.93 4.18
N GLN A 144 -6.74 -16.69 5.27
CA GLN A 144 -5.58 -16.76 6.17
C GLN A 144 -4.29 -17.24 5.49
N ASN A 145 -4.41 -18.03 4.42
CA ASN A 145 -3.28 -18.52 3.63
C ASN A 145 -2.75 -17.53 2.58
N GLY A 146 -3.22 -16.26 2.62
CA GLY A 146 -2.82 -15.22 1.69
C GLY A 146 -3.57 -15.23 0.34
N SER A 147 -4.39 -16.25 0.05
CA SER A 147 -5.27 -16.23 -1.11
C SER A 147 -6.47 -15.30 -0.88
N PHE A 148 -7.24 -15.03 -1.93
CA PHE A 148 -8.45 -14.24 -1.83
C PHE A 148 -9.60 -14.83 -2.66
N GLN A 149 -10.80 -14.46 -2.30
CA GLN A 149 -12.02 -14.79 -3.04
C GLN A 149 -12.77 -13.50 -3.36
N ILE A 150 -13.09 -13.29 -4.64
CA ILE A 150 -13.98 -12.21 -5.08
C ILE A 150 -15.39 -12.77 -5.12
N VAL A 151 -16.31 -12.10 -4.45
CA VAL A 151 -17.74 -12.44 -4.43
C VAL A 151 -18.58 -11.22 -4.79
N THR A 152 -19.77 -11.46 -5.29
CA THR A 152 -20.77 -10.42 -5.53
C THR A 152 -21.83 -10.47 -4.43
N ARG A 153 -22.07 -9.34 -3.78
CA ARG A 153 -23.17 -9.22 -2.80
C ARG A 153 -24.50 -9.33 -3.55
N GLY A 154 -25.37 -10.17 -3.07
CA GLY A 154 -26.75 -10.28 -3.54
C GLY A 154 -27.61 -9.08 -3.15
#